data_bda0f78d08ff17fc37b331c6c81fc15c
#
_entry.id   bda0f78d08ff17fc37b331c6c81fc15c
#
_cell.length_a   1.000
_cell.length_b   1.000
_cell.length_c   1.000
_cell.angle_alpha   90.00
_cell.angle_beta   90.00
_cell.angle_gamma   90.00
#
_symmetry.space_group_name_H-M   'P 1'
#
loop_
_entity.id
_entity.type
_entity.pdbx_description
1 polymer ?
#
loop_
_entity_poly.entity_id
_entity_poly.type
_entity_poly.pdbx_seq_one_letter_code
_entity_poly.pdbx_strand_id
1 'polypeptide(L)'
;MKKCLLQLVLLLSLIHTVQAQEKVDSNKVKVFALPLFFYSPDTRFGIGAGGITTFRTPVSTQPSSVTFSFAYTQRKQILAWFPYQVYFGRGKYLSYGELGWYKYVYQFFGIGNEYDNAYLEKYTAQYPRLRATFLRNLDHGNAVGIRLAMDNFKITQYDSSGLLLQKSITGWQGGRSFGAGLVWWKDTRDNRFYPGRGSFIESSWYFENKFTGSDFEFSRLNLDLAKFFTLGKKTILALEGTAVVTMGNAPFFNMAQLGGTRRLRGYFEGKFRDKHLLLAQAELRQEGFGRFGGVAFAGMGTVFGSAGESLEWRPNGGIGLRYQLDKKQKLNIRADYGFGVKSQGFYLTFGEAF
;
A
#
# COMPACT_ATOMS: atom_id res chain seq x y z
N MET A 1 1.50 27.11 4.11
CA MET A 1 2.94 26.86 3.99
C MET A 1 3.68 26.87 5.34
N LYS A 2 3.57 27.89 6.20
CA LYS A 2 4.32 27.95 7.48
C LYS A 2 4.00 26.82 8.50
N LYS A 3 2.81 26.25 8.50
CA LYS A 3 2.43 25.15 9.42
C LYS A 3 2.98 23.78 9.05
N CYS A 4 3.27 23.51 7.77
CA CYS A 4 3.92 22.26 7.34
C CYS A 4 5.43 22.23 7.64
N LEU A 5 6.08 23.40 7.60
CA LEU A 5 7.50 23.51 7.90
C LEU A 5 7.83 23.21 9.37
N LEU A 6 6.92 23.59 10.29
CA LEU A 6 7.09 23.34 11.72
C LEU A 6 6.97 21.85 12.09
N GLN A 7 6.20 21.07 11.34
CA GLN A 7 6.09 19.62 11.52
C GLN A 7 7.36 18.86 11.05
N LEU A 8 8.03 19.39 10.03
CA LEU A 8 9.26 18.81 9.50
C LEU A 8 10.45 19.02 10.47
N VAL A 9 10.50 20.16 11.15
CA VAL A 9 11.59 20.50 12.10
C VAL A 9 11.50 19.68 13.39
N LEU A 10 10.31 19.37 13.89
CA LEU A 10 10.12 18.54 15.09
C LEU A 10 10.47 17.05 14.84
N LEU A 11 10.33 16.55 13.62
CA LEU A 11 10.74 15.19 13.24
C LEU A 11 12.27 15.03 13.11
N LEU A 12 12.98 16.09 12.71
CA LEU A 12 14.43 16.06 12.52
C LEU A 12 15.23 16.10 13.83
N SER A 13 14.68 16.63 14.91
CA SER A 13 15.37 16.72 16.21
C SER A 13 15.40 15.40 17.00
N LEU A 14 14.60 14.40 16.63
CA LEU A 14 14.53 13.08 17.30
C LEU A 14 15.46 12.01 16.71
N ILE A 15 16.21 12.32 15.65
CA ILE A 15 17.09 11.35 14.96
C ILE A 15 18.45 11.12 15.66
N HIS A 16 18.75 11.85 16.74
CA HIS A 16 20.11 11.88 17.30
C HIS A 16 20.45 10.79 18.31
N THR A 17 19.60 9.83 18.63
CA THR A 17 19.90 8.86 19.72
C THR A 17 19.67 7.39 19.40
N VAL A 18 20.05 6.90 18.21
CA VAL A 18 20.23 5.44 18.05
C VAL A 18 21.47 5.15 17.22
N GLN A 19 22.64 5.33 17.79
CA GLN A 19 23.87 4.69 17.34
C GLN A 19 24.16 3.48 18.23
N ALA A 20 23.59 2.34 17.87
CA ALA A 20 24.11 1.06 18.33
C ALA A 20 25.06 0.53 17.27
N GLN A 21 26.36 0.72 17.47
CA GLN A 21 27.39 0.00 16.74
C GLN A 21 27.43 -1.44 17.27
N GLU A 22 26.80 -2.39 16.60
CA GLU A 22 27.04 -3.81 16.83
C GLU A 22 27.60 -4.48 15.58
N LYS A 23 28.63 -5.32 15.80
CA LYS A 23 29.13 -6.29 14.80
C LYS A 23 27.95 -7.13 14.31
N VAL A 24 27.61 -6.98 13.04
CA VAL A 24 26.38 -7.52 12.48
C VAL A 24 26.54 -8.99 12.20
N ASP A 25 26.02 -9.80 13.09
CA ASP A 25 25.69 -11.19 12.82
C ASP A 25 24.46 -11.22 11.87
N SER A 26 24.60 -11.84 10.69
CA SER A 26 23.60 -11.85 9.63
C SER A 26 22.29 -12.57 9.99
N ASN A 27 22.25 -13.26 11.13
CA ASN A 27 21.12 -14.04 11.62
C ASN A 27 20.29 -13.33 12.71
N LYS A 28 20.70 -12.14 13.18
CA LYS A 28 19.98 -11.43 14.24
C LYS A 28 18.73 -10.75 13.72
N VAL A 29 17.70 -10.76 14.53
CA VAL A 29 16.48 -9.95 14.35
C VAL A 29 16.85 -8.47 14.46
N LYS A 30 16.44 -7.66 13.49
CA LYS A 30 16.61 -6.21 13.48
C LYS A 30 15.25 -5.56 13.58
N VAL A 31 15.13 -4.62 14.52
CA VAL A 31 13.91 -3.86 14.75
C VAL A 31 14.20 -2.38 14.54
N PHE A 32 13.41 -1.74 13.70
CA PHE A 32 13.38 -0.29 13.53
C PHE A 32 11.98 0.20 13.92
N ALA A 33 11.90 1.15 14.83
CA ALA A 33 10.64 1.71 15.27
C ALA A 33 10.77 3.22 15.47
N LEU A 34 9.71 3.94 15.13
CA LEU A 34 9.59 5.38 15.29
C LEU A 34 8.25 5.72 15.95
N PRO A 35 8.23 6.65 16.91
CA PRO A 35 7.01 7.22 17.41
C PRO A 35 6.35 8.07 16.30
N LEU A 36 5.03 8.07 16.27
CA LEU A 36 4.23 8.86 15.33
C LEU A 36 3.40 9.86 16.10
N PHE A 37 3.55 11.13 15.74
CA PHE A 37 2.72 12.23 16.23
C PHE A 37 2.19 12.98 15.03
N PHE A 38 0.89 13.15 14.96
CA PHE A 38 0.28 13.84 13.83
C PHE A 38 -0.97 14.58 14.23
N TYR A 39 -1.34 15.52 13.40
CA TYR A 39 -2.59 16.26 13.52
C TYR A 39 -3.25 16.36 12.14
N SER A 40 -4.53 16.06 12.07
CA SER A 40 -5.36 16.38 10.91
C SER A 40 -6.73 16.89 11.37
N PRO A 41 -7.43 17.68 10.56
CA PRO A 41 -8.78 18.14 10.90
C PRO A 41 -9.76 16.98 11.19
N ASP A 42 -9.60 15.84 10.52
CA ASP A 42 -10.48 14.68 10.65
C ASP A 42 -10.14 13.80 11.86
N THR A 43 -8.88 13.76 12.29
CA THR A 43 -8.43 12.92 13.40
C THR A 43 -8.19 13.70 14.68
N ARG A 44 -7.98 15.02 14.58
CA ARG A 44 -7.37 15.84 15.63
C ARG A 44 -5.96 15.34 15.94
N PHE A 45 -5.51 15.41 17.18
CA PHE A 45 -4.24 14.86 17.62
C PHE A 45 -4.26 13.33 17.54
N GLY A 46 -3.20 12.76 16.95
CA GLY A 46 -2.94 11.32 16.92
C GLY A 46 -1.55 11.00 17.45
N ILE A 47 -1.47 9.92 18.19
CA ILE A 47 -0.23 9.34 18.70
C ILE A 47 -0.15 7.88 18.29
N GLY A 48 1.05 7.42 18.00
CA GLY A 48 1.24 6.03 17.60
C GLY A 48 2.70 5.63 17.53
N ALA A 49 2.91 4.47 16.96
CA ALA A 49 4.24 3.96 16.62
C ALA A 49 4.17 3.20 15.30
N GLY A 50 5.22 3.30 14.51
CA GLY A 50 5.39 2.51 13.30
C GLY A 50 6.80 1.96 13.20
N GLY A 51 6.95 0.79 12.59
CA GLY A 51 8.26 0.18 12.48
C GLY A 51 8.27 -1.04 11.59
N ILE A 52 9.45 -1.61 11.43
CA ILE A 52 9.67 -2.84 10.69
C ILE A 52 10.66 -3.73 11.44
N THR A 53 10.31 -4.99 11.54
CA THR A 53 11.20 -6.04 12.03
C THR A 53 11.65 -6.88 10.84
N THR A 54 12.95 -7.06 10.68
CA THR A 54 13.53 -7.94 9.66
C THR A 54 14.31 -9.06 10.33
N PHE A 55 14.16 -10.27 9.82
CA PHE A 55 14.84 -11.46 10.34
C PHE A 55 15.08 -12.48 9.22
N ARG A 56 15.98 -13.41 9.45
CA ARG A 56 16.18 -14.56 8.57
C ARG A 56 15.83 -15.83 9.31
N THR A 57 15.08 -16.70 8.67
CA THR A 57 14.94 -18.08 9.14
C THR A 57 16.24 -18.83 8.84
N PRO A 58 16.68 -19.79 9.70
CA PRO A 58 18.04 -20.35 9.66
C PRO A 58 18.52 -20.91 8.33
N VAL A 59 17.64 -21.06 7.38
CA VAL A 59 17.96 -21.72 6.09
C VAL A 59 17.45 -20.91 4.87
N SER A 60 16.93 -19.69 5.09
CA SER A 60 16.47 -18.84 3.97
C SER A 60 17.54 -17.80 3.60
N THR A 61 17.85 -17.71 2.30
CA THR A 61 18.71 -16.64 1.76
C THR A 61 17.99 -15.29 1.73
N GLN A 62 16.65 -15.30 1.72
CA GLN A 62 15.82 -14.10 1.65
C GLN A 62 15.42 -13.64 3.05
N PRO A 63 15.45 -12.34 3.34
CA PRO A 63 14.98 -11.81 4.60
C PRO A 63 13.45 -11.85 4.69
N SER A 64 12.95 -12.23 5.86
CA SER A 64 11.57 -12.06 6.26
C SER A 64 11.37 -10.70 6.92
N SER A 65 10.17 -10.15 6.84
CA SER A 65 9.83 -8.88 7.48
C SER A 65 8.41 -8.86 8.01
N VAL A 66 8.23 -8.14 9.11
CA VAL A 66 6.91 -7.75 9.63
C VAL A 66 6.97 -6.25 9.89
N THR A 67 6.13 -5.51 9.20
CA THR A 67 5.92 -4.09 9.48
C THR A 67 4.78 -3.97 10.49
N PHE A 68 4.85 -3.00 11.38
CA PHE A 68 3.78 -2.70 12.31
C PHE A 68 3.52 -1.19 12.31
N SER A 69 2.26 -0.85 12.41
CA SER A 69 1.81 0.53 12.58
C SER A 69 0.60 0.52 13.50
N PHE A 70 0.67 1.30 14.54
CA PHE A 70 -0.44 1.54 15.45
C PHE A 70 -0.62 3.03 15.65
N ALA A 71 -1.85 3.52 15.57
CA ALA A 71 -2.17 4.89 15.87
C ALA A 71 -3.52 5.00 16.58
N TYR A 72 -3.57 5.88 17.57
CA TYR A 72 -4.79 6.27 18.27
C TYR A 72 -4.96 7.77 18.20
N THR A 73 -6.19 8.24 18.00
CA THR A 73 -6.47 9.65 17.79
C THR A 73 -7.41 10.22 18.85
N GLN A 74 -7.39 11.54 19.02
CA GLN A 74 -8.26 12.24 19.94
C GLN A 74 -9.77 12.02 19.63
N ARG A 75 -10.13 11.69 18.38
CA ARG A 75 -11.48 11.31 17.99
C ARG A 75 -11.76 9.81 18.15
N LYS A 76 -10.97 9.08 18.96
CA LYS A 76 -11.13 7.65 19.27
C LYS A 76 -11.05 6.75 18.03
N GLN A 77 -10.28 7.17 17.03
CA GLN A 77 -9.96 6.33 15.87
C GLN A 77 -8.77 5.44 16.22
N ILE A 78 -8.78 4.23 15.69
CA ILE A 78 -7.77 3.21 15.89
C ILE A 78 -7.33 2.70 14.52
N LEU A 79 -6.04 2.74 14.27
CA LEU A 79 -5.40 2.15 13.10
C LEU A 79 -4.35 1.18 13.63
N ALA A 80 -4.52 -0.11 13.36
CA ALA A 80 -3.53 -1.13 13.62
C ALA A 80 -3.31 -1.91 12.32
N TRP A 81 -2.08 -1.92 11.81
CA TRP A 81 -1.75 -2.46 10.50
C TRP A 81 -0.42 -3.20 10.55
N PHE A 82 -0.43 -4.47 10.17
CA PHE A 82 0.67 -5.41 10.30
C PHE A 82 0.90 -6.17 8.99
N PRO A 83 1.48 -5.54 7.96
CA PRO A 83 1.91 -6.27 6.78
C PRO A 83 3.12 -7.15 7.09
N TYR A 84 3.12 -8.33 6.51
CA TYR A 84 4.16 -9.32 6.74
C TYR A 84 4.59 -10.02 5.46
N GLN A 85 5.83 -10.51 5.48
CA GLN A 85 6.40 -11.37 4.45
C GLN A 85 7.38 -12.34 5.11
N VAL A 86 7.04 -13.63 5.17
CA VAL A 86 7.79 -14.64 5.91
C VAL A 86 8.14 -15.81 5.01
N TYR A 87 9.44 -16.11 4.92
CA TYR A 87 9.99 -17.28 4.25
C TYR A 87 10.14 -18.44 5.22
N PHE A 88 9.74 -19.63 4.83
CA PHE A 88 9.86 -20.85 5.62
C PHE A 88 10.16 -22.08 4.76
N GLY A 89 10.36 -23.24 5.40
CA GLY A 89 10.68 -24.47 4.68
C GLY A 89 11.95 -24.37 3.82
N ARG A 90 13.03 -23.79 4.36
CA ARG A 90 14.30 -23.55 3.63
C ARG A 90 14.13 -22.63 2.42
N GLY A 91 13.22 -21.67 2.48
CA GLY A 91 12.91 -20.77 1.38
C GLY A 91 12.02 -21.37 0.29
N LYS A 92 11.56 -22.62 0.44
CA LYS A 92 10.61 -23.24 -0.49
C LYS A 92 9.23 -22.60 -0.45
N TYR A 93 8.86 -22.00 0.68
CA TYR A 93 7.55 -21.40 0.88
C TYR A 93 7.68 -19.94 1.31
N LEU A 94 6.70 -19.16 0.94
CA LEU A 94 6.54 -17.78 1.32
C LEU A 94 5.09 -17.56 1.72
N SER A 95 4.90 -16.90 2.88
CA SER A 95 3.62 -16.29 3.23
C SER A 95 3.77 -14.77 3.30
N TYR A 96 2.87 -14.03 2.68
CA TYR A 96 2.80 -12.59 2.78
C TYR A 96 1.36 -12.09 2.79
N GLY A 97 1.19 -10.91 3.34
CA GLY A 97 -0.12 -10.30 3.47
C GLY A 97 -0.15 -9.22 4.52
N GLU A 98 -1.33 -9.00 5.08
CA GLU A 98 -1.53 -8.04 6.16
C GLU A 98 -2.61 -8.51 7.13
N LEU A 99 -2.43 -8.16 8.39
CA LEU A 99 -3.45 -8.16 9.43
C LEU A 99 -3.75 -6.71 9.78
N GLY A 100 -5.00 -6.37 9.96
CA GLY A 100 -5.38 -5.00 10.31
C GLY A 100 -6.61 -4.94 11.18
N TRP A 101 -6.66 -3.87 11.99
CA TRP A 101 -7.85 -3.43 12.68
C TRP A 101 -8.01 -1.95 12.47
N TYR A 102 -9.13 -1.55 11.90
CA TYR A 102 -9.40 -0.18 11.52
C TYR A 102 -10.70 0.30 12.17
N LYS A 103 -10.65 1.45 12.81
CA LYS A 103 -11.79 2.27 13.18
C LYS A 103 -11.45 3.69 12.78
N TYR A 104 -11.93 4.12 11.61
CA TYR A 104 -11.47 5.37 11.01
C TYR A 104 -12.58 6.10 10.26
N VAL A 105 -12.42 7.41 10.12
CA VAL A 105 -13.29 8.27 9.30
C VAL A 105 -12.72 8.27 7.88
N TYR A 106 -13.45 7.70 6.97
CA TYR A 106 -13.12 7.64 5.56
C TYR A 106 -13.82 8.73 4.76
N GLN A 107 -13.28 9.02 3.60
CA GLN A 107 -13.86 9.93 2.63
C GLN A 107 -14.37 9.12 1.44
N PHE A 108 -15.59 9.43 1.01
CA PHE A 108 -16.20 8.86 -0.18
C PHE A 108 -16.47 9.97 -1.18
N PHE A 109 -15.99 9.80 -2.39
CA PHE A 109 -16.06 10.78 -3.47
C PHE A 109 -16.98 10.34 -4.62
N GLY A 110 -17.74 9.26 -4.41
CA GLY A 110 -18.51 8.60 -5.46
C GLY A 110 -17.79 7.40 -6.07
N ILE A 111 -18.36 6.89 -7.15
CA ILE A 111 -17.82 5.80 -7.96
C ILE A 111 -17.50 6.36 -9.35
N GLY A 112 -16.38 5.93 -9.93
CA GLY A 112 -15.90 6.38 -11.24
C GLY A 112 -14.72 7.34 -11.18
N ASN A 113 -14.43 7.95 -12.31
CA ASN A 113 -13.36 8.94 -12.48
C ASN A 113 -13.80 10.38 -12.23
N GLU A 114 -15.06 10.66 -12.30
CA GLU A 114 -15.59 12.01 -12.09
C GLU A 114 -15.43 12.38 -10.61
N TYR A 115 -14.77 13.50 -10.37
CA TYR A 115 -14.62 14.07 -9.05
C TYR A 115 -15.25 15.44 -9.02
N ASP A 116 -16.33 15.54 -8.28
CA ASP A 116 -16.90 16.79 -7.86
C ASP A 116 -16.74 16.94 -6.33
N ASN A 117 -16.18 18.08 -5.88
CA ASN A 117 -16.06 18.37 -4.45
C ASN A 117 -17.43 18.37 -3.73
N ALA A 118 -18.53 18.57 -4.47
CA ALA A 118 -19.89 18.49 -3.94
C ALA A 118 -20.27 17.10 -3.44
N TYR A 119 -19.61 16.06 -3.92
CA TYR A 119 -19.88 14.66 -3.55
C TYR A 119 -18.96 14.10 -2.47
N LEU A 120 -18.16 14.96 -1.83
CA LEU A 120 -17.35 14.53 -0.69
C LEU A 120 -18.23 14.28 0.52
N GLU A 121 -18.39 13.04 0.90
CA GLU A 121 -19.02 12.65 2.15
C GLU A 121 -18.06 11.91 3.07
N LYS A 122 -18.31 11.94 4.39
CA LYS A 122 -17.53 11.22 5.38
C LYS A 122 -18.35 10.10 5.98
N TYR A 123 -17.74 8.95 6.11
CA TYR A 123 -18.34 7.82 6.83
C TYR A 123 -17.31 7.24 7.81
N THR A 124 -17.78 6.70 8.92
CA THR A 124 -16.94 5.98 9.87
C THR A 124 -17.14 4.50 9.69
N ALA A 125 -16.06 3.77 9.49
CA ALA A 125 -16.11 2.32 9.42
C ALA A 125 -15.18 1.68 10.45
N GLN A 126 -15.58 0.49 10.90
CA GLN A 126 -14.79 -0.35 11.79
C GLN A 126 -14.74 -1.76 11.22
N TYR A 127 -13.54 -2.32 11.07
CA TYR A 127 -13.38 -3.67 10.55
C TYR A 127 -12.02 -4.30 10.86
N PRO A 128 -11.98 -5.61 11.14
CA PRO A 128 -10.80 -6.42 10.97
C PRO A 128 -10.53 -6.64 9.48
N ARG A 129 -9.26 -6.72 9.12
CA ARG A 129 -8.78 -7.09 7.79
C ARG A 129 -7.78 -8.22 7.89
N LEU A 130 -7.94 -9.21 7.04
CA LEU A 130 -6.97 -10.27 6.80
C LEU A 130 -6.70 -10.35 5.29
N ARG A 131 -5.45 -10.29 4.92
CA ARG A 131 -4.93 -10.67 3.60
C ARG A 131 -3.82 -11.67 3.83
N ALA A 132 -3.94 -12.85 3.28
CA ALA A 132 -2.93 -13.88 3.43
C ALA A 132 -2.71 -14.58 2.08
N THR A 133 -1.48 -14.62 1.63
CA THR A 133 -1.06 -15.33 0.43
C THR A 133 0.00 -16.34 0.84
N PHE A 134 -0.17 -17.59 0.41
CA PHE A 134 0.75 -18.69 0.64
C PHE A 134 1.27 -19.18 -0.70
N LEU A 135 2.56 -19.07 -0.92
CA LEU A 135 3.22 -19.44 -2.15
C LEU A 135 4.20 -20.59 -1.93
N ARG A 136 4.27 -21.48 -2.89
CA ARG A 136 5.36 -22.41 -3.11
C ARG A 136 6.29 -21.84 -4.16
N ASN A 137 7.52 -21.55 -3.78
CA ASN A 137 8.56 -21.14 -4.70
C ASN A 137 8.96 -22.31 -5.61
N LEU A 138 9.03 -22.02 -6.88
CA LEU A 138 9.47 -22.90 -7.96
C LEU A 138 10.81 -22.39 -8.51
N ASP A 139 11.28 -23.00 -9.57
CA ASP A 139 12.53 -22.61 -10.22
C ASP A 139 12.40 -21.28 -11.00
N HIS A 140 13.54 -20.64 -11.24
CA HIS A 140 13.66 -19.42 -12.04
C HIS A 140 12.83 -18.24 -11.53
N GLY A 141 12.61 -18.14 -10.19
CA GLY A 141 11.88 -17.04 -9.56
C GLY A 141 10.37 -17.13 -9.67
N ASN A 142 9.83 -18.23 -10.19
CA ASN A 142 8.39 -18.48 -10.21
C ASN A 142 7.88 -18.93 -8.83
N ALA A 143 6.65 -18.60 -8.52
CA ALA A 143 5.91 -19.16 -7.39
C ALA A 143 4.41 -19.22 -7.70
N VAL A 144 3.76 -20.22 -7.14
CA VAL A 144 2.31 -20.42 -7.26
C VAL A 144 1.71 -20.67 -5.88
N GLY A 145 0.46 -20.31 -5.71
CA GLY A 145 -0.20 -20.55 -4.44
C GLY A 145 -1.60 -20.01 -4.35
N ILE A 146 -2.05 -19.83 -3.12
CA ILE A 146 -3.41 -19.40 -2.78
C ILE A 146 -3.39 -18.07 -2.06
N ARG A 147 -4.45 -17.29 -2.25
CA ARG A 147 -4.73 -16.03 -1.55
C ARG A 147 -6.06 -16.13 -0.83
N LEU A 148 -6.07 -15.67 0.42
CA LEU A 148 -7.27 -15.45 1.21
C LEU A 148 -7.40 -13.95 1.51
N ALA A 149 -8.61 -13.43 1.41
CA ALA A 149 -8.92 -12.04 1.69
C ALA A 149 -10.20 -11.97 2.52
N MET A 150 -10.16 -11.27 3.65
CA MET A 150 -11.33 -11.08 4.52
C MET A 150 -11.39 -9.66 5.05
N ASP A 151 -12.55 -9.05 4.93
CA ASP A 151 -12.95 -7.83 5.63
C ASP A 151 -14.33 -8.07 6.26
N ASN A 152 -14.49 -7.73 7.53
CA ASN A 152 -15.82 -7.64 8.16
C ASN A 152 -16.14 -6.17 8.38
N PHE A 153 -16.64 -5.52 7.32
CA PHE A 153 -16.76 -4.08 7.22
C PHE A 153 -18.07 -3.60 7.84
N LYS A 154 -17.97 -2.84 8.94
CA LYS A 154 -19.13 -2.26 9.63
C LYS A 154 -19.06 -0.75 9.53
N ILE A 155 -20.05 -0.15 8.87
CA ILE A 155 -20.24 1.30 8.88
C ILE A 155 -20.97 1.68 10.16
N THR A 156 -20.36 2.59 10.93
CA THR A 156 -20.88 3.02 12.23
C THR A 156 -21.47 4.41 12.20
N GLN A 157 -21.08 5.22 11.22
CA GLN A 157 -21.62 6.56 10.98
C GLN A 157 -21.53 6.88 9.49
N TYR A 158 -22.53 7.52 8.95
CA TYR A 158 -22.58 8.01 7.56
C TYR A 158 -23.38 9.29 7.49
N ASP A 159 -23.21 10.03 6.41
CA ASP A 159 -24.01 11.23 6.13
C ASP A 159 -25.38 10.80 5.59
N SER A 160 -26.44 11.16 6.28
CA SER A 160 -27.81 10.81 5.86
C SER A 160 -28.24 11.46 4.54
N SER A 161 -27.57 12.54 4.14
CA SER A 161 -27.76 13.22 2.85
C SER A 161 -26.77 12.77 1.78
N GLY A 162 -25.85 11.86 2.12
CA GLY A 162 -24.77 11.42 1.25
C GLY A 162 -25.20 10.40 0.18
N LEU A 163 -24.35 10.26 -0.85
CA LEU A 163 -24.57 9.37 -1.98
C LEU A 163 -24.60 7.90 -1.59
N LEU A 164 -23.84 7.51 -0.57
CA LEU A 164 -23.78 6.13 -0.10
C LEU A 164 -25.16 5.62 0.25
N LEU A 165 -25.93 6.42 1.02
CA LEU A 165 -27.29 6.07 1.43
C LEU A 165 -28.31 6.28 0.32
N GLN A 166 -28.30 7.47 -0.32
CA GLN A 166 -29.31 7.85 -1.30
C GLN A 166 -29.30 6.96 -2.56
N LYS A 167 -28.12 6.54 -3.02
CA LYS A 167 -27.99 5.68 -4.22
C LYS A 167 -27.93 4.19 -3.90
N SER A 168 -28.09 3.78 -2.65
CA SER A 168 -28.01 2.37 -2.22
C SER A 168 -26.82 1.63 -2.83
N ILE A 169 -25.64 2.29 -2.79
CA ILE A 169 -24.41 1.75 -3.38
C ILE A 169 -24.06 0.42 -2.72
N THR A 170 -23.72 -0.59 -3.51
CA THR A 170 -23.41 -1.94 -3.01
C THR A 170 -22.40 -1.87 -1.83
N GLY A 171 -22.79 -2.42 -0.68
CA GLY A 171 -22.00 -2.38 0.55
C GLY A 171 -22.18 -1.11 1.39
N TRP A 172 -23.13 -0.22 1.10
CA TRP A 172 -23.35 1.00 1.88
C TRP A 172 -23.67 0.76 3.37
N GLN A 173 -24.22 -0.39 3.72
CA GLN A 173 -24.41 -0.80 5.11
C GLN A 173 -23.18 -1.52 5.73
N GLY A 174 -22.13 -1.75 4.92
CA GLY A 174 -21.04 -2.65 5.26
C GLY A 174 -21.35 -4.07 4.80
N GLY A 175 -20.73 -5.06 5.43
CA GLY A 175 -20.91 -6.47 5.15
C GLY A 175 -19.62 -7.27 5.30
N ARG A 176 -19.74 -8.59 5.25
CA ARG A 176 -18.61 -9.51 5.24
C ARG A 176 -18.18 -9.76 3.81
N SER A 177 -16.91 -9.58 3.57
CA SER A 177 -16.23 -9.87 2.31
C SER A 177 -15.21 -10.96 2.62
N PHE A 178 -15.38 -12.14 2.07
CA PHE A 178 -14.45 -13.25 2.21
C PHE A 178 -14.23 -13.93 0.87
N GLY A 179 -12.98 -13.85 0.40
CA GLY A 179 -12.57 -14.39 -0.89
C GLY A 179 -11.38 -15.32 -0.79
N ALA A 180 -11.33 -16.24 -1.73
CA ALA A 180 -10.23 -17.15 -1.94
C ALA A 180 -9.84 -17.14 -3.43
N GLY A 181 -8.57 -17.43 -3.73
CA GLY A 181 -8.11 -17.42 -5.11
C GLY A 181 -6.73 -17.97 -5.31
N LEU A 182 -6.29 -17.93 -6.55
CA LEU A 182 -5.00 -18.40 -7.01
C LEU A 182 -4.06 -17.22 -7.24
N VAL A 183 -2.77 -17.45 -7.01
CA VAL A 183 -1.71 -16.46 -7.26
C VAL A 183 -0.58 -17.16 -7.99
N TRP A 184 -0.08 -16.50 -9.00
CA TRP A 184 1.20 -16.77 -9.62
C TRP A 184 2.06 -15.53 -9.61
N TRP A 185 3.34 -15.67 -9.31
CA TRP A 185 4.28 -14.59 -9.49
C TRP A 185 5.59 -15.08 -10.14
N LYS A 186 6.31 -14.14 -10.72
CA LYS A 186 7.69 -14.29 -11.16
C LYS A 186 8.51 -13.13 -10.63
N ASP A 187 9.50 -13.41 -9.78
CA ASP A 187 10.35 -12.42 -9.15
C ASP A 187 11.82 -12.70 -9.49
N THR A 188 12.40 -11.86 -10.32
CA THR A 188 13.81 -11.90 -10.74
C THR A 188 14.61 -10.69 -10.23
N ARG A 189 14.05 -9.93 -9.28
CA ARG A 189 14.72 -8.77 -8.69
C ARG A 189 15.98 -9.19 -7.93
N ASP A 190 17.03 -8.39 -8.08
CA ASP A 190 18.30 -8.57 -7.36
C ASP A 190 18.17 -8.27 -5.86
N ASN A 191 17.25 -7.37 -5.51
CA ASN A 191 16.92 -7.01 -4.13
C ASN A 191 15.43 -6.68 -4.03
N ARG A 192 14.75 -7.09 -2.94
CA ARG A 192 13.32 -6.88 -2.79
C ARG A 192 12.96 -5.55 -2.15
N PHE A 193 13.83 -5.00 -1.31
CA PHE A 193 13.58 -3.72 -0.67
C PHE A 193 13.97 -2.53 -1.54
N TYR A 194 15.02 -2.69 -2.36
CA TYR A 194 15.51 -1.65 -3.27
C TYR A 194 16.07 -2.30 -4.53
N PRO A 195 15.19 -2.74 -5.45
CA PRO A 195 15.62 -3.42 -6.66
C PRO A 195 16.32 -2.47 -7.61
N GLY A 196 17.51 -2.90 -8.07
CA GLY A 196 18.29 -2.21 -9.09
C GLY A 196 18.10 -2.79 -10.47
N ARG A 197 17.78 -4.08 -10.57
CA ARG A 197 17.57 -4.81 -11.83
C ARG A 197 16.62 -5.97 -11.64
N GLY A 198 16.16 -6.51 -12.76
CA GLY A 198 15.23 -7.62 -12.78
C GLY A 198 13.79 -7.17 -13.00
N SER A 199 12.86 -8.04 -12.72
CA SER A 199 11.43 -7.81 -12.90
C SER A 199 10.62 -8.53 -11.82
N PHE A 200 9.44 -8.01 -11.57
CA PHE A 200 8.43 -8.62 -10.74
C PHE A 200 7.11 -8.65 -11.50
N ILE A 201 6.46 -9.79 -11.53
CA ILE A 201 5.13 -9.99 -12.09
C ILE A 201 4.34 -10.75 -11.04
N GLU A 202 3.16 -10.23 -10.68
CA GLU A 202 2.18 -10.96 -9.88
C GLU A 202 0.85 -10.94 -10.62
N SER A 203 0.27 -12.11 -10.80
CA SER A 203 -1.10 -12.29 -11.27
C SER A 203 -1.89 -13.04 -10.20
N SER A 204 -3.05 -12.52 -9.85
CA SER A 204 -3.93 -13.19 -8.91
C SER A 204 -5.38 -13.10 -9.38
N TRP A 205 -6.08 -14.21 -9.26
CA TRP A 205 -7.51 -14.29 -9.53
C TRP A 205 -8.20 -14.87 -8.31
N TYR A 206 -9.09 -14.11 -7.70
CA TYR A 206 -9.88 -14.56 -6.56
C TYR A 206 -11.35 -14.24 -6.75
N PHE A 207 -12.18 -14.95 -6.02
CA PHE A 207 -13.64 -14.82 -6.03
C PHE A 207 -14.21 -14.83 -4.62
N GLU A 208 -15.30 -14.12 -4.50
CA GLU A 208 -16.13 -14.03 -3.32
C GLU A 208 -17.56 -14.41 -3.68
N ASN A 209 -18.19 -15.21 -2.84
CA ASN A 209 -19.59 -15.57 -2.98
C ASN A 209 -20.16 -16.07 -1.65
N LYS A 210 -21.44 -16.42 -1.62
CA LYS A 210 -22.09 -16.93 -0.42
C LYS A 210 -21.47 -18.21 0.11
N PHE A 211 -20.95 -19.07 -0.77
CA PHE A 211 -20.28 -20.32 -0.38
C PHE A 211 -18.98 -20.05 0.39
N THR A 212 -18.24 -18.98 0.06
CA THR A 212 -17.07 -18.57 0.83
C THR A 212 -17.41 -17.87 2.14
N GLY A 213 -18.68 -17.55 2.41
CA GLY A 213 -19.16 -16.80 3.58
C GLY A 213 -19.18 -15.28 3.37
N SER A 214 -19.06 -14.82 2.12
CA SER A 214 -19.21 -13.42 1.75
C SER A 214 -20.69 -13.04 1.61
N ASP A 215 -21.01 -11.79 1.96
CA ASP A 215 -22.30 -11.18 1.68
C ASP A 215 -22.38 -10.64 0.23
N PHE A 216 -21.25 -10.68 -0.50
CA PHE A 216 -21.09 -10.15 -1.87
C PHE A 216 -20.69 -11.25 -2.86
N GLU A 217 -20.98 -11.00 -4.14
CA GLU A 217 -20.71 -11.93 -5.22
C GLU A 217 -19.94 -11.24 -6.34
N PHE A 218 -18.63 -11.50 -6.42
CA PHE A 218 -17.77 -10.97 -7.47
C PHE A 218 -16.48 -11.80 -7.61
N SER A 219 -15.82 -11.62 -8.75
CA SER A 219 -14.45 -12.10 -8.94
C SER A 219 -13.55 -10.96 -9.37
N ARG A 220 -12.24 -11.09 -9.09
CA ARG A 220 -11.25 -10.09 -9.40
C ARG A 220 -9.96 -10.70 -9.91
N LEU A 221 -9.53 -10.21 -11.06
CA LEU A 221 -8.21 -10.44 -11.61
C LEU A 221 -7.34 -9.21 -11.29
N ASN A 222 -6.17 -9.42 -10.69
CA ASN A 222 -5.16 -8.39 -10.52
C ASN A 222 -3.90 -8.80 -11.29
N LEU A 223 -3.25 -7.84 -11.92
CA LEU A 223 -1.96 -7.96 -12.55
C LEU A 223 -1.09 -6.78 -12.11
N ASP A 224 0.01 -7.07 -11.43
CA ASP A 224 1.03 -6.10 -11.05
C ASP A 224 2.34 -6.47 -11.78
N LEU A 225 2.92 -5.51 -12.49
CA LEU A 225 4.14 -5.65 -13.28
C LEU A 225 5.14 -4.61 -12.80
N ALA A 226 6.38 -4.99 -12.54
CA ALA A 226 7.45 -4.03 -12.30
C ALA A 226 8.73 -4.45 -13.03
N LYS A 227 9.46 -3.47 -13.54
CA LYS A 227 10.75 -3.66 -14.22
C LYS A 227 11.75 -2.62 -13.73
N PHE A 228 12.99 -3.06 -13.51
CA PHE A 228 14.05 -2.25 -12.95
C PHE A 228 15.27 -2.27 -13.86
N PHE A 229 15.82 -1.07 -14.11
CA PHE A 229 16.99 -0.85 -14.96
C PHE A 229 18.00 0.01 -14.24
N THR A 230 19.20 -0.51 -14.07
CA THR A 230 20.33 0.30 -13.61
C THR A 230 20.84 1.11 -14.80
N LEU A 231 20.64 2.44 -14.77
CA LEU A 231 21.08 3.37 -15.85
C LEU A 231 22.52 3.84 -15.68
N GLY A 232 23.07 3.69 -14.48
CA GLY A 232 24.42 4.12 -14.15
C GLY A 232 24.84 3.58 -12.79
N LYS A 233 25.98 4.04 -12.27
CA LYS A 233 26.52 3.52 -10.99
C LYS A 233 25.58 3.72 -9.80
N LYS A 234 24.72 4.75 -9.84
CA LYS A 234 23.86 5.17 -8.71
C LYS A 234 22.43 5.50 -9.10
N THR A 235 22.06 5.27 -10.37
CA THR A 235 20.76 5.65 -10.91
C THR A 235 20.00 4.43 -11.35
N ILE A 236 18.74 4.32 -10.92
CA ILE A 236 17.82 3.23 -11.24
C ILE A 236 16.55 3.83 -11.83
N LEU A 237 16.12 3.30 -12.98
CA LEU A 237 14.78 3.51 -13.50
C LEU A 237 13.91 2.33 -13.09
N ALA A 238 12.85 2.60 -12.35
CA ALA A 238 11.84 1.63 -11.97
C ALA A 238 10.53 1.95 -12.69
N LEU A 239 9.93 0.95 -13.32
CA LEU A 239 8.64 1.07 -14.04
C LEU A 239 7.65 0.12 -13.39
N GLU A 240 6.41 0.55 -13.22
CA GLU A 240 5.30 -0.26 -12.73
C GLU A 240 4.06 -0.10 -13.62
N GLY A 241 3.38 -1.21 -13.86
CA GLY A 241 2.05 -1.26 -14.45
C GLY A 241 1.12 -2.11 -13.59
N THR A 242 -0.11 -1.64 -13.37
CA THR A 242 -1.13 -2.38 -12.62
C THR A 242 -2.42 -2.41 -13.41
N ALA A 243 -3.03 -3.58 -13.49
CA ALA A 243 -4.39 -3.75 -14.01
C ALA A 243 -5.25 -4.50 -12.99
N VAL A 244 -6.47 -4.03 -12.81
CA VAL A 244 -7.49 -4.70 -11.99
C VAL A 244 -8.76 -4.82 -12.81
N VAL A 245 -9.30 -6.04 -12.89
CA VAL A 245 -10.58 -6.32 -13.54
C VAL A 245 -11.50 -7.00 -12.53
N THR A 246 -12.63 -6.38 -12.23
CA THR A 246 -13.62 -6.90 -11.29
C THR A 246 -14.93 -7.19 -12.04
N MET A 247 -15.41 -8.40 -11.92
CA MET A 247 -16.67 -8.88 -12.51
C MET A 247 -17.66 -9.17 -11.38
N GLY A 248 -18.93 -8.82 -11.58
CA GLY A 248 -19.96 -8.98 -10.55
C GLY A 248 -20.16 -7.73 -9.69
N ASN A 249 -20.72 -7.91 -8.48
CA ASN A 249 -21.19 -6.84 -7.61
C ASN A 249 -20.27 -6.65 -6.40
N ALA A 250 -19.07 -6.11 -6.65
CA ALA A 250 -18.15 -5.78 -5.56
C ALA A 250 -18.69 -4.60 -4.73
N PRO A 251 -18.60 -4.65 -3.38
CA PRO A 251 -18.95 -3.52 -2.55
C PRO A 251 -17.96 -2.37 -2.76
N PHE A 252 -18.42 -1.13 -2.54
CA PHE A 252 -17.64 0.08 -2.82
C PHE A 252 -16.27 0.11 -2.11
N PHE A 253 -16.18 -0.46 -0.92
CA PHE A 253 -14.94 -0.53 -0.15
C PHE A 253 -13.94 -1.58 -0.68
N ASN A 254 -14.39 -2.47 -1.56
CA ASN A 254 -13.55 -3.45 -2.28
C ASN A 254 -13.37 -3.12 -3.76
N MET A 255 -13.88 -2.02 -4.28
CA MET A 255 -13.60 -1.59 -5.64
C MET A 255 -12.11 -1.27 -5.83
N ALA A 256 -11.64 -1.30 -7.08
CA ALA A 256 -10.29 -0.88 -7.41
C ALA A 256 -10.11 0.62 -7.14
N GLN A 257 -9.00 1.03 -6.53
CA GLN A 257 -8.79 2.39 -6.04
C GLN A 257 -7.44 2.93 -6.51
N LEU A 258 -7.45 4.21 -6.93
CA LEU A 258 -6.26 5.02 -7.14
C LEU A 258 -5.99 5.91 -5.92
N GLY A 259 -4.74 6.32 -5.78
CA GLY A 259 -4.26 7.18 -4.70
C GLY A 259 -3.49 6.41 -3.62
N GLY A 260 -3.12 7.13 -2.57
CA GLY A 260 -2.41 6.58 -1.43
C GLY A 260 -0.90 6.52 -1.60
N THR A 261 -0.26 5.65 -0.82
CA THR A 261 1.21 5.62 -0.69
C THR A 261 1.93 4.90 -1.83
N ARG A 262 1.23 4.08 -2.61
CA ARG A 262 1.80 3.22 -3.65
C ARG A 262 1.30 3.59 -5.06
N ARG A 263 -0.01 3.62 -5.23
CA ARG A 263 -0.65 3.80 -6.54
C ARG A 263 -1.03 5.26 -6.74
N LEU A 264 -0.36 5.95 -7.65
CA LEU A 264 -0.68 7.34 -8.01
C LEU A 264 -0.59 8.32 -6.83
N ARG A 265 0.58 8.39 -6.18
CA ARG A 265 0.85 9.32 -5.05
C ARG A 265 0.54 10.78 -5.44
N GLY A 266 -0.06 11.52 -4.52
CA GLY A 266 -0.59 12.88 -4.74
C GLY A 266 -2.11 12.93 -4.66
N TYR A 267 -2.78 11.80 -4.89
CA TYR A 267 -4.21 11.66 -4.66
C TYR A 267 -4.52 10.96 -3.34
N PHE A 268 -5.64 11.32 -2.73
CA PHE A 268 -6.18 10.60 -1.58
C PHE A 268 -6.58 9.18 -2.02
N GLU A 269 -6.29 8.18 -1.20
CA GLU A 269 -6.64 6.79 -1.50
C GLU A 269 -8.16 6.61 -1.61
N GLY A 270 -8.60 6.05 -2.74
CA GLY A 270 -10.02 5.89 -3.04
C GLY A 270 -10.75 7.17 -3.47
N LYS A 271 -10.01 8.26 -3.79
CA LYS A 271 -10.59 9.42 -4.47
C LYS A 271 -11.23 9.04 -5.79
N PHE A 272 -10.59 8.14 -6.53
CA PHE A 272 -11.10 7.50 -7.74
C PHE A 272 -11.21 6.01 -7.45
N ARG A 273 -12.41 5.46 -7.62
CA ARG A 273 -12.68 4.03 -7.41
C ARG A 273 -13.73 3.53 -8.36
N ASP A 274 -13.51 2.33 -8.91
CA ASP A 274 -14.48 1.62 -9.73
C ASP A 274 -14.16 0.11 -9.82
N LYS A 275 -14.90 -0.63 -10.64
CA LYS A 275 -14.69 -2.06 -10.88
C LYS A 275 -13.32 -2.36 -11.48
N HIS A 276 -12.86 -1.55 -12.43
CA HIS A 276 -11.62 -1.76 -13.16
C HIS A 276 -10.63 -0.63 -12.88
N LEU A 277 -9.35 -0.93 -13.06
CA LEU A 277 -8.25 0.02 -12.88
C LEU A 277 -7.13 -0.30 -13.86
N LEU A 278 -6.58 0.75 -14.46
CA LEU A 278 -5.30 0.71 -15.16
C LEU A 278 -4.38 1.79 -14.60
N LEU A 279 -3.12 1.44 -14.40
CA LEU A 279 -2.08 2.33 -13.85
C LEU A 279 -0.76 2.05 -14.54
N ALA A 280 -0.03 3.12 -14.86
CA ALA A 280 1.37 3.07 -15.23
C ALA A 280 2.13 4.17 -14.48
N GLN A 281 3.28 3.84 -13.90
CA GLN A 281 4.13 4.82 -13.21
C GLN A 281 5.61 4.47 -13.32
N ALA A 282 6.44 5.50 -13.19
CA ALA A 282 7.89 5.41 -13.26
C ALA A 282 8.52 6.14 -12.08
N GLU A 283 9.65 5.63 -11.61
CA GLU A 283 10.52 6.29 -10.63
C GLU A 283 11.96 6.33 -11.15
N LEU A 284 12.54 7.50 -11.10
CA LEU A 284 13.99 7.68 -11.25
C LEU A 284 14.59 7.80 -9.85
N ARG A 285 15.26 6.73 -9.41
CA ARG A 285 15.87 6.61 -8.09
C ARG A 285 17.35 6.94 -8.20
N GLN A 286 17.83 7.83 -7.34
CA GLN A 286 19.22 8.25 -7.28
C GLN A 286 19.79 7.95 -5.90
N GLU A 287 20.80 7.08 -5.82
CA GLU A 287 21.61 6.96 -4.61
C GLU A 287 22.46 8.22 -4.45
N GLY A 288 22.36 8.86 -3.31
CA GLY A 288 23.06 10.10 -3.04
C GLY A 288 24.31 9.90 -2.21
N PHE A 289 24.47 10.74 -1.18
CA PHE A 289 25.64 10.75 -0.31
C PHE A 289 25.35 9.99 1.01
N GLY A 290 26.23 9.09 1.39
CA GLY A 290 26.17 8.34 2.65
C GLY A 290 25.00 7.36 2.73
N ARG A 291 23.93 7.73 3.41
CA ARG A 291 22.69 6.95 3.56
C ARG A 291 21.52 7.62 2.86
N PHE A 292 21.72 8.80 2.28
CA PHE A 292 20.65 9.55 1.64
C PHE A 292 20.55 9.22 0.16
N GLY A 293 19.34 9.30 -0.36
CA GLY A 293 19.01 9.20 -1.77
C GLY A 293 17.80 10.05 -2.10
N GLY A 294 17.52 10.18 -3.38
CA GLY A 294 16.39 10.93 -3.90
C GLY A 294 15.61 10.13 -4.93
N VAL A 295 14.37 10.49 -5.13
CA VAL A 295 13.50 9.92 -6.16
C VAL A 295 12.70 11.03 -6.81
N ALA A 296 12.58 10.99 -8.14
CA ALA A 296 11.56 11.69 -8.89
C ALA A 296 10.61 10.63 -9.48
N PHE A 297 9.33 10.89 -9.46
CA PHE A 297 8.34 9.96 -9.98
C PHE A 297 7.23 10.66 -10.76
N ALA A 298 6.68 9.94 -11.75
CA ALA A 298 5.52 10.34 -12.51
C ALA A 298 4.69 9.11 -12.89
N GLY A 299 3.42 9.32 -13.15
CA GLY A 299 2.52 8.25 -13.55
C GLY A 299 1.18 8.76 -14.03
N MET A 300 0.36 7.83 -14.47
CA MET A 300 -1.04 8.06 -14.80
C MET A 300 -1.86 6.82 -14.50
N GLY A 301 -3.12 7.02 -14.15
CA GLY A 301 -4.04 5.93 -13.89
C GLY A 301 -5.47 6.32 -14.18
N THR A 302 -6.32 5.33 -14.35
CA THR A 302 -7.76 5.49 -14.57
C THR A 302 -8.52 4.38 -13.86
N VAL A 303 -9.75 4.66 -13.49
CA VAL A 303 -10.73 3.66 -13.05
C VAL A 303 -11.94 3.74 -13.96
N PHE A 304 -12.67 2.64 -14.15
CA PHE A 304 -13.84 2.59 -15.02
C PHE A 304 -14.77 1.43 -14.63
N GLY A 305 -16.06 1.57 -14.90
CA GLY A 305 -17.10 0.59 -14.53
C GLY A 305 -17.41 -0.43 -15.59
N SER A 306 -17.28 -0.05 -16.87
CA SER A 306 -17.65 -0.87 -18.02
C SER A 306 -16.63 -0.79 -19.15
N ALA A 307 -16.49 -1.87 -19.91
CA ALA A 307 -15.73 -1.84 -21.14
C ALA A 307 -16.42 -0.90 -22.15
N GLY A 308 -15.66 0.05 -22.71
CA GLY A 308 -16.18 1.04 -23.67
C GLY A 308 -16.51 2.41 -23.07
N GLU A 309 -16.42 2.59 -21.75
CA GLU A 309 -16.43 3.92 -21.14
C GLU A 309 -15.22 4.74 -21.58
N SER A 310 -15.41 6.06 -21.69
CA SER A 310 -14.31 6.99 -21.92
C SER A 310 -13.33 6.95 -20.75
N LEU A 311 -12.07 6.63 -21.05
CA LEU A 311 -11.03 6.53 -20.03
C LEU A 311 -10.47 7.92 -19.72
N GLU A 312 -10.78 8.45 -18.55
CA GLU A 312 -10.16 9.67 -18.06
C GLU A 312 -8.87 9.36 -17.26
N TRP A 313 -7.75 9.66 -17.87
CA TRP A 313 -6.45 9.45 -17.25
C TRP A 313 -6.12 10.56 -16.24
N ARG A 314 -5.72 10.15 -15.05
CA ARG A 314 -5.31 11.04 -13.94
C ARG A 314 -3.80 11.03 -13.83
N PRO A 315 -3.11 12.10 -14.25
CA PRO A 315 -1.65 12.19 -14.13
C PRO A 315 -1.24 12.52 -12.69
N ASN A 316 -0.05 12.06 -12.30
CA ASN A 316 0.62 12.49 -11.08
C ASN A 316 2.13 12.67 -11.31
N GLY A 317 2.76 13.32 -10.36
CA GLY A 317 4.21 13.45 -10.28
C GLY A 317 4.64 13.84 -8.88
N GLY A 318 5.93 13.77 -8.62
CA GLY A 318 6.45 14.15 -7.32
C GLY A 318 7.92 13.84 -7.13
N ILE A 319 8.37 14.13 -5.93
CA ILE A 319 9.76 13.88 -5.49
C ILE A 319 9.75 13.20 -4.12
N GLY A 320 10.84 12.56 -3.79
CA GLY A 320 10.97 11.93 -2.47
C GLY A 320 12.41 11.82 -2.02
N LEU A 321 12.57 11.78 -0.71
CA LEU A 321 13.84 11.50 -0.05
C LEU A 321 13.86 10.05 0.43
N ARG A 322 15.04 9.48 0.44
CA ARG A 322 15.35 8.14 0.96
C ARG A 322 16.42 8.24 2.03
N TYR A 323 16.18 7.55 3.15
CA TYR A 323 17.21 7.33 4.15
C TYR A 323 17.38 5.84 4.39
N GLN A 324 18.58 5.33 4.12
CA GLN A 324 18.87 3.90 4.20
C GLN A 324 19.05 3.47 5.65
N LEU A 325 18.05 2.77 6.19
CA LEU A 325 18.05 2.22 7.55
C LEU A 325 19.03 1.05 7.67
N ASP A 326 19.00 0.14 6.69
CA ASP A 326 19.86 -1.02 6.63
C ASP A 326 20.62 -1.08 5.29
N LYS A 327 21.94 -0.87 5.33
CA LYS A 327 22.80 -0.91 4.13
C LYS A 327 22.89 -2.30 3.51
N LYS A 328 22.88 -3.38 4.32
CA LYS A 328 23.02 -4.75 3.82
C LYS A 328 21.76 -5.22 3.10
N GLN A 329 20.60 -4.90 3.66
CA GLN A 329 19.31 -5.26 3.07
C GLN A 329 18.80 -4.20 2.08
N LYS A 330 19.45 -3.03 2.04
CA LYS A 330 18.99 -1.85 1.27
C LYS A 330 17.58 -1.40 1.66
N LEU A 331 17.24 -1.52 2.95
CA LEU A 331 15.97 -1.07 3.48
C LEU A 331 15.99 0.43 3.70
N ASN A 332 15.05 1.14 3.10
CA ASN A 332 14.89 2.58 3.22
C ASN A 332 13.66 2.96 4.05
N ILE A 333 13.74 4.10 4.73
CA ILE A 333 12.58 4.92 5.03
C ILE A 333 12.46 5.96 3.92
N ARG A 334 11.26 6.18 3.44
CA ARG A 334 10.98 7.15 2.37
C ARG A 334 10.04 8.24 2.84
N ALA A 335 10.31 9.46 2.40
CA ALA A 335 9.45 10.62 2.55
C ALA A 335 9.15 11.16 1.15
N ASP A 336 7.93 10.97 0.68
CA ASP A 336 7.49 11.38 -0.66
C ASP A 336 6.51 12.55 -0.57
N TYR A 337 6.62 13.48 -1.52
CA TYR A 337 5.63 14.51 -1.76
C TYR A 337 5.13 14.40 -3.19
N GLY A 338 3.85 14.09 -3.33
CA GLY A 338 3.20 13.85 -4.62
C GLY A 338 2.16 14.92 -4.94
N PHE A 339 2.03 15.18 -6.23
CA PHE A 339 1.07 16.10 -6.82
C PHE A 339 0.16 15.34 -7.80
N GLY A 340 -1.12 15.62 -7.76
CA GLY A 340 -2.11 15.25 -8.76
C GLY A 340 -2.94 16.47 -9.17
N VAL A 341 -3.89 16.30 -10.06
CA VAL A 341 -4.80 17.38 -10.45
C VAL A 341 -5.64 17.80 -9.26
N LYS A 342 -5.51 19.06 -8.83
CA LYS A 342 -6.18 19.63 -7.66
C LYS A 342 -6.00 18.78 -6.38
N SER A 343 -4.83 18.13 -6.23
CA SER A 343 -4.56 17.22 -5.13
C SER A 343 -3.06 17.15 -4.86
N GLN A 344 -2.70 16.93 -3.60
CA GLN A 344 -1.31 16.74 -3.17
C GLN A 344 -1.27 15.90 -1.90
N GLY A 345 -0.16 15.21 -1.63
CA GLY A 345 0.00 14.38 -0.46
C GLY A 345 1.45 14.21 -0.04
N PHE A 346 1.66 14.15 1.27
CA PHE A 346 2.93 13.77 1.89
C PHE A 346 2.81 12.36 2.47
N TYR A 347 3.82 11.54 2.25
CA TYR A 347 3.84 10.14 2.65
C TYR A 347 5.16 9.78 3.33
N LEU A 348 5.08 9.16 4.51
CA LEU A 348 6.23 8.61 5.23
C LEU A 348 6.02 7.11 5.41
N THR A 349 6.90 6.28 4.82
CA THR A 349 6.75 4.82 4.83
C THR A 349 8.09 4.10 4.83
N PHE A 350 8.07 2.79 5.09
CA PHE A 350 9.22 1.89 4.96
C PHE A 350 9.20 1.19 3.60
N GLY A 351 10.40 0.99 3.01
CA GLY A 351 10.57 0.37 1.70
C GLY A 351 10.28 1.32 0.53
N GLU A 352 10.33 0.80 -0.69
CA GLU A 352 9.98 1.56 -1.90
C GLU A 352 8.49 1.43 -2.23
N ALA A 353 8.01 2.22 -3.21
CA ALA A 353 6.61 2.18 -3.61
C ALA A 353 6.26 0.85 -4.33
N PHE A 354 7.24 0.31 -5.11
CA PHE A 354 7.13 -0.95 -5.86
C PHE A 354 8.50 -1.54 -6.18
#